data_7e08f533a0382b7c6cbf1073eb40859a
#
_entry.id   7e08f533a0382b7c6cbf1073eb40859a
#
_cell.length_a   1.000
_cell.length_b   1.000
_cell.length_c   1.000
_cell.angle_alpha   90.00
_cell.angle_beta   90.00
_cell.angle_gamma   90.00
#
_symmetry.space_group_name_H-M   'P 1'
#
loop_
_entity.id
_entity.type
_entity.pdbx_description
1 polymer ?
#
loop_
_entity_poly.entity_id
_entity_poly.type
_entity_poly.pdbx_seq_one_letter_code
_entity_poly.pdbx_strand_id
1 'polypeptide(L)'
;MTKGSVGKTLAWSGAVALSLGLAMAQAPAASAQMTAQAMMDRAEIEDLLARYYWNFGGGGAAFGSFYAPDAEMVLGKNSYKGAAAIEGAYKAVPADAPQRKSFSLNILPTNILIVVHGATATAQLVFTETVVDKQGDPPRLLTQGREFDHLVKLKGRWLISKRQILGPNAKPDDWPK
;
A
#
# COMPACT_ATOMS: atom_id res chain seq x y z
N MET A 1 -11.42 91.27 -44.15
CA MET A 1 -11.72 90.19 -45.15
C MET A 1 -11.06 88.94 -44.73
N THR A 2 -11.86 87.93 -44.61
CA THR A 2 -12.05 86.60 -44.98
C THR A 2 -12.18 85.68 -43.77
N LYS A 3 -13.39 85.33 -43.66
CA LYS A 3 -14.08 84.04 -43.62
C LYS A 3 -13.40 82.89 -42.81
N GLY A 4 -14.08 82.52 -41.82
CA GLY A 4 -14.27 81.41 -41.02
C GLY A 4 -14.35 80.00 -41.69
N SER A 5 -13.94 79.05 -41.00
CA SER A 5 -14.26 77.64 -41.23
C SER A 5 -14.48 76.93 -39.91
N VAL A 6 -15.71 76.44 -39.79
CA VAL A 6 -16.19 75.66 -38.65
C VAL A 6 -15.70 74.23 -38.82
N GLY A 7 -14.88 73.78 -37.97
CA GLY A 7 -14.46 72.39 -37.89
C GLY A 7 -15.35 71.58 -36.90
N LYS A 8 -16.05 70.61 -37.45
CA LYS A 8 -16.89 69.68 -36.66
C LYS A 8 -16.06 68.72 -35.85
N THR A 9 -16.23 68.77 -34.58
CA THR A 9 -15.69 67.74 -33.64
C THR A 9 -16.56 66.50 -33.65
N LEU A 10 -16.02 65.38 -34.15
CA LEU A 10 -16.62 64.07 -33.97
C LEU A 10 -16.29 63.58 -32.58
N ALA A 11 -17.30 63.41 -31.76
CA ALA A 11 -17.19 62.71 -30.49
C ALA A 11 -17.20 61.21 -30.73
N TRP A 12 -16.13 60.54 -30.43
CA TRP A 12 -16.06 59.07 -30.37
C TRP A 12 -16.42 58.63 -28.94
N SER A 13 -17.65 58.08 -28.81
CA SER A 13 -18.07 57.38 -27.60
C SER A 13 -17.49 55.95 -27.64
N GLY A 14 -16.35 55.74 -27.03
CA GLY A 14 -15.82 54.41 -26.83
C GLY A 14 -16.52 53.72 -25.66
N ALA A 15 -17.42 52.80 -25.94
CA ALA A 15 -17.95 51.92 -24.92
C ALA A 15 -16.87 50.87 -24.53
N VAL A 16 -16.30 50.99 -23.34
CA VAL A 16 -15.43 50.00 -22.72
C VAL A 16 -16.34 48.91 -22.14
N ALA A 17 -16.46 47.80 -22.85
CA ALA A 17 -17.09 46.60 -22.29
C ALA A 17 -16.13 45.94 -21.28
N LEU A 18 -16.40 46.11 -20.00
CA LEU A 18 -15.76 45.33 -18.95
C LEU A 18 -16.31 43.88 -19.01
N SER A 19 -15.57 42.98 -19.62
CA SER A 19 -15.81 41.56 -19.48
C SER A 19 -15.32 41.10 -18.10
N LEU A 20 -16.22 40.96 -17.15
CA LEU A 20 -15.93 40.21 -15.89
C LEU A 20 -15.76 38.75 -16.27
N GLY A 21 -14.51 38.32 -16.43
CA GLY A 21 -14.13 36.92 -16.45
C GLY A 21 -14.37 36.31 -15.05
N LEU A 22 -15.49 35.56 -14.90
CA LEU A 22 -15.64 34.68 -13.74
C LEU A 22 -14.55 33.60 -13.85
N ALA A 23 -13.45 33.79 -13.15
CA ALA A 23 -12.53 32.71 -12.85
C ALA A 23 -13.26 31.74 -11.91
N MET A 24 -13.83 30.67 -12.47
CA MET A 24 -14.26 29.52 -11.70
C MET A 24 -13.02 28.95 -11.03
N ALA A 25 -12.80 29.31 -9.76
CA ALA A 25 -11.83 28.62 -8.92
C ALA A 25 -12.30 27.15 -8.86
N GLN A 26 -11.57 26.25 -9.52
CA GLN A 26 -11.77 24.82 -9.35
C GLN A 26 -11.50 24.53 -7.87
N ALA A 27 -12.56 24.19 -7.13
CA ALA A 27 -12.42 23.66 -5.81
C ALA A 27 -11.45 22.45 -5.89
N PRO A 28 -10.47 22.33 -4.95
CA PRO A 28 -9.64 21.14 -4.91
C PRO A 28 -10.57 19.92 -4.89
N ALA A 29 -10.28 18.94 -5.77
CA ALA A 29 -11.06 17.70 -5.82
C ALA A 29 -11.20 17.18 -4.40
N ALA A 30 -12.42 17.16 -3.88
CA ALA A 30 -12.70 16.60 -2.56
C ALA A 30 -12.09 15.20 -2.54
N SER A 31 -11.20 14.92 -1.59
CA SER A 31 -10.68 13.57 -1.38
C SER A 31 -11.89 12.64 -1.33
N ALA A 32 -11.96 11.67 -2.23
CA ALA A 32 -13.10 10.78 -2.32
C ALA A 32 -13.35 10.19 -0.93
N GLN A 33 -14.51 10.51 -0.36
CA GLN A 33 -14.85 10.10 1.00
C GLN A 33 -14.88 8.57 1.03
N MET A 34 -14.06 7.97 1.89
CA MET A 34 -13.98 6.52 2.00
C MET A 34 -15.36 5.96 2.37
N THR A 35 -15.85 5.00 1.59
CA THR A 35 -17.15 4.37 1.87
C THR A 35 -17.07 3.49 3.12
N ALA A 36 -18.20 3.26 3.80
CA ALA A 36 -18.26 2.34 4.93
C ALA A 36 -17.75 0.93 4.55
N GLN A 37 -18.08 0.46 3.34
CA GLN A 37 -17.56 -0.82 2.84
C GLN A 37 -16.05 -0.82 2.69
N ALA A 38 -15.46 0.23 2.12
CA ALA A 38 -14.01 0.33 1.99
C ALA A 38 -13.30 0.40 3.36
N MET A 39 -13.93 1.02 4.36
CA MET A 39 -13.41 1.00 5.74
C MET A 39 -13.45 -0.40 6.36
N MET A 40 -14.55 -1.14 6.16
CA MET A 40 -14.68 -2.53 6.62
C MET A 40 -13.65 -3.43 5.93
N ASP A 41 -13.52 -3.33 4.61
CA ASP A 41 -12.55 -4.10 3.83
C ASP A 41 -11.11 -3.82 4.28
N ARG A 42 -10.80 -2.54 4.56
CA ARG A 42 -9.50 -2.17 5.10
C ARG A 42 -9.24 -2.81 6.47
N ALA A 43 -10.22 -2.78 7.39
CA ALA A 43 -10.10 -3.42 8.70
C ALA A 43 -9.93 -4.94 8.60
N GLU A 44 -10.64 -5.61 7.67
CA GLU A 44 -10.50 -7.04 7.40
C GLU A 44 -9.08 -7.37 6.88
N ILE A 45 -8.49 -6.50 6.04
CA ILE A 45 -7.11 -6.66 5.54
C ILE A 45 -6.10 -6.42 6.66
N GLU A 46 -6.28 -5.40 7.50
CA GLU A 46 -5.43 -5.16 8.67
C GLU A 46 -5.42 -6.37 9.62
N ASP A 47 -6.58 -6.97 9.87
CA ASP A 47 -6.72 -8.17 10.69
C ASP A 47 -6.09 -9.41 10.04
N LEU A 48 -6.19 -9.57 8.71
CA LEU A 48 -5.49 -10.62 7.98
C LEU A 48 -3.97 -10.50 8.14
N LEU A 49 -3.41 -9.30 7.96
CA LEU A 49 -1.98 -9.04 8.10
C LEU A 49 -1.54 -9.24 9.56
N ALA A 50 -2.31 -8.76 10.53
CA ALA A 50 -2.00 -8.95 11.95
C ALA A 50 -1.92 -10.44 12.31
N ARG A 51 -2.90 -11.24 11.88
CA ARG A 51 -2.89 -12.70 12.10
C ARG A 51 -1.74 -13.39 11.38
N TYR A 52 -1.42 -12.97 10.17
CA TYR A 52 -0.28 -13.50 9.43
C TYR A 52 1.03 -13.30 10.22
N TYR A 53 1.30 -12.10 10.70
CA TYR A 53 2.52 -11.82 11.46
C TYR A 53 2.53 -12.46 12.85
N TRP A 54 1.38 -12.52 13.51
CA TRP A 54 1.22 -13.25 14.76
C TRP A 54 1.58 -14.73 14.63
N ASN A 55 1.35 -15.30 13.44
CA ASN A 55 1.62 -16.71 13.16
C ASN A 55 3.11 -17.07 13.25
N PHE A 56 4.02 -16.14 12.99
CA PHE A 56 5.47 -16.35 13.22
C PHE A 56 5.81 -16.54 14.70
N GLY A 57 5.02 -15.98 15.62
CA GLY A 57 5.16 -16.18 17.08
C GLY A 57 4.52 -17.47 17.60
N GLY A 58 4.09 -18.41 16.74
CA GLY A 58 3.51 -19.69 17.16
C GLY A 58 1.98 -19.76 17.04
N GLY A 59 1.37 -18.95 16.18
CA GLY A 59 -0.10 -18.93 15.97
C GLY A 59 -0.70 -20.22 15.40
N GLY A 60 0.11 -21.13 14.88
CA GLY A 60 -0.28 -22.51 14.49
C GLY A 60 -1.05 -22.63 13.16
N ALA A 61 -1.40 -21.53 12.50
CA ALA A 61 -2.03 -21.57 11.19
C ALA A 61 -1.02 -21.90 10.10
N ALA A 62 -1.45 -22.67 9.08
CA ALA A 62 -0.63 -22.87 7.88
C ALA A 62 -0.49 -21.54 7.13
N PHE A 63 0.72 -21.14 6.77
CA PHE A 63 0.97 -19.89 6.04
C PHE A 63 0.22 -19.82 4.70
N GLY A 64 0.11 -20.94 4.00
CA GLY A 64 -0.66 -21.04 2.77
C GLY A 64 -2.13 -20.63 2.91
N SER A 65 -2.71 -20.68 4.13
CA SER A 65 -4.11 -20.30 4.37
C SER A 65 -4.39 -18.80 4.26
N PHE A 66 -3.37 -17.97 4.27
CA PHE A 66 -3.47 -16.52 4.07
C PHE A 66 -3.44 -16.11 2.59
N TYR A 67 -3.13 -17.05 1.69
CA TYR A 67 -2.92 -16.81 0.27
C TYR A 67 -4.08 -17.35 -0.58
N ALA A 68 -4.30 -16.68 -1.71
CA ALA A 68 -5.16 -17.21 -2.76
C ALA A 68 -4.58 -18.52 -3.32
N PRO A 69 -5.40 -19.43 -3.86
CA PRO A 69 -4.92 -20.72 -4.35
C PRO A 69 -3.79 -20.64 -5.39
N ASP A 70 -3.83 -19.61 -6.24
CA ASP A 70 -2.90 -19.32 -7.33
C ASP A 70 -1.91 -18.19 -7.01
N ALA A 71 -1.80 -17.81 -5.75
CA ALA A 71 -0.95 -16.70 -5.31
C ALA A 71 0.52 -16.88 -5.69
N GLU A 72 1.23 -15.78 -5.79
CA GLU A 72 2.68 -15.74 -5.97
C GLU A 72 3.35 -15.05 -4.78
N MET A 73 4.40 -15.67 -4.24
CA MET A 73 5.29 -15.03 -3.27
C MET A 73 6.70 -14.91 -3.86
N VAL A 74 7.24 -13.69 -3.89
CA VAL A 74 8.60 -13.39 -4.32
C VAL A 74 9.43 -13.03 -3.10
N LEU A 75 10.48 -13.81 -2.85
CA LEU A 75 11.43 -13.60 -1.77
C LEU A 75 12.84 -13.55 -2.36
N GLY A 76 13.42 -12.35 -2.45
CA GLY A 76 14.70 -12.14 -3.12
C GLY A 76 14.64 -12.55 -4.60
N LYS A 77 15.39 -13.59 -4.99
CA LYS A 77 15.42 -14.13 -6.36
C LYS A 77 14.45 -15.30 -6.57
N ASN A 78 13.81 -15.77 -5.52
CA ASN A 78 12.94 -16.94 -5.57
C ASN A 78 11.48 -16.52 -5.74
N SER A 79 10.74 -17.25 -6.58
CA SER A 79 9.29 -17.13 -6.72
C SER A 79 8.63 -18.47 -6.40
N TYR A 80 7.56 -18.41 -5.59
CA TYR A 80 6.76 -19.56 -5.17
C TYR A 80 5.33 -19.34 -5.65
N LYS A 81 4.79 -20.28 -6.44
CA LYS A 81 3.46 -20.17 -7.02
C LYS A 81 2.50 -21.17 -6.41
N GLY A 82 1.35 -20.66 -5.97
CA GLY A 82 0.31 -21.41 -5.29
C GLY A 82 0.54 -21.52 -3.78
N ALA A 83 -0.57 -21.54 -3.03
CA ALA A 83 -0.56 -21.58 -1.57
C ALA A 83 0.26 -22.75 -0.99
N ALA A 84 0.24 -23.92 -1.64
CA ALA A 84 1.00 -25.08 -1.19
C ALA A 84 2.53 -24.89 -1.34
N ALA A 85 2.99 -24.29 -2.45
CA ALA A 85 4.41 -24.01 -2.65
C ALA A 85 4.90 -22.93 -1.66
N ILE A 86 4.06 -21.92 -1.39
CA ILE A 86 4.34 -20.89 -0.40
C ILE A 86 4.46 -21.51 1.00
N GLU A 87 3.52 -22.36 1.40
CA GLU A 87 3.60 -23.14 2.65
C GLU A 87 4.90 -23.94 2.75
N GLY A 88 5.28 -24.60 1.64
CA GLY A 88 6.55 -25.34 1.54
C GLY A 88 7.77 -24.45 1.76
N ALA A 89 7.77 -23.21 1.23
CA ALA A 89 8.87 -22.28 1.41
C ALA A 89 9.10 -21.92 2.89
N TYR A 90 8.02 -21.69 3.66
CA TYR A 90 8.14 -21.44 5.11
C TYR A 90 8.65 -22.66 5.88
N LYS A 91 8.26 -23.88 5.48
CA LYS A 91 8.75 -25.11 6.07
C LYS A 91 10.22 -25.40 5.75
N ALA A 92 10.69 -24.92 4.59
CA ALA A 92 12.05 -25.14 4.13
C ALA A 92 13.10 -24.21 4.77
N VAL A 93 12.70 -23.28 5.65
CA VAL A 93 13.67 -22.46 6.41
C VAL A 93 14.62 -23.40 7.17
N PRO A 94 15.96 -23.29 6.97
CA PRO A 94 16.92 -24.18 7.59
C PRO A 94 16.80 -24.23 9.12
N ALA A 95 16.99 -25.40 9.71
CA ALA A 95 16.89 -25.57 11.16
C ALA A 95 17.93 -24.73 11.94
N ASP A 96 19.04 -24.38 11.28
CA ASP A 96 20.11 -23.57 11.83
C ASP A 96 19.94 -22.06 11.57
N ALA A 97 18.91 -21.66 10.86
CA ALA A 97 18.60 -20.24 10.66
C ALA A 97 18.27 -19.55 12.00
N PRO A 98 18.67 -18.27 12.19
CA PRO A 98 18.37 -17.52 13.41
C PRO A 98 16.89 -17.52 13.76
N GLN A 99 16.00 -17.46 12.75
CA GLN A 99 14.55 -17.51 12.90
C GLN A 99 14.05 -18.81 13.56
N ARG A 100 14.82 -19.91 13.45
CA ARG A 100 14.47 -21.22 14.03
C ARG A 100 15.24 -21.57 15.29
N LYS A 101 16.46 -21.05 15.43
CA LYS A 101 17.32 -21.32 16.59
C LYS A 101 17.02 -20.44 17.80
N SER A 102 16.46 -19.25 17.59
CA SER A 102 16.16 -18.32 18.66
C SER A 102 15.05 -18.83 19.58
N PHE A 103 15.08 -18.39 20.82
CA PHE A 103 14.02 -18.64 21.80
C PHE A 103 12.68 -18.03 21.33
N SER A 104 12.72 -16.84 20.73
CA SER A 104 11.55 -16.24 20.09
C SER A 104 11.92 -15.45 18.84
N LEU A 105 11.00 -15.44 17.89
CA LEU A 105 10.99 -14.58 16.70
C LEU A 105 9.76 -13.69 16.74
N ASN A 106 9.94 -12.39 16.58
CA ASN A 106 8.85 -11.45 16.40
C ASN A 106 9.04 -10.64 15.12
N ILE A 107 7.97 -10.48 14.34
CA ILE A 107 7.97 -9.61 13.17
C ILE A 107 6.99 -8.48 13.44
N LEU A 108 7.50 -7.26 13.39
CA LEU A 108 6.79 -6.03 13.69
C LEU A 108 6.43 -5.33 12.36
N PRO A 109 5.20 -5.47 11.85
CA PRO A 109 4.74 -4.68 10.71
C PRO A 109 4.46 -3.25 11.14
N THR A 110 4.99 -2.28 10.39
CA THR A 110 4.81 -0.84 10.64
C THR A 110 4.53 -0.09 9.34
N ASN A 111 4.07 1.15 9.43
CA ASN A 111 3.81 2.02 8.28
C ASN A 111 2.91 1.35 7.24
N ILE A 112 1.88 0.65 7.70
CA ILE A 112 0.97 -0.09 6.83
C ILE A 112 0.09 0.90 6.06
N LEU A 113 0.17 0.85 4.73
CA LEU A 113 -0.70 1.59 3.83
C LEU A 113 -1.53 0.61 3.00
N ILE A 114 -2.84 0.67 3.14
CA ILE A 114 -3.80 -0.19 2.43
C ILE A 114 -4.67 0.69 1.54
N VAL A 115 -4.80 0.30 0.27
CA VAL A 115 -5.69 0.94 -0.72
C VAL A 115 -6.64 -0.11 -1.27
N VAL A 116 -7.95 0.09 -1.07
CA VAL A 116 -9.01 -0.85 -1.49
C VAL A 116 -9.63 -0.38 -2.80
N HIS A 117 -9.80 -1.30 -3.74
CA HIS A 117 -10.42 -1.10 -5.06
C HIS A 117 -11.49 -2.18 -5.32
N GLY A 118 -12.65 -2.04 -4.67
CA GLY A 118 -13.70 -3.06 -4.76
C GLY A 118 -13.26 -4.41 -4.19
N ALA A 119 -13.18 -5.44 -5.02
CA ALA A 119 -12.76 -6.79 -4.61
C ALA A 119 -11.24 -7.01 -4.66
N THR A 120 -10.45 -5.98 -4.93
CA THR A 120 -8.99 -6.02 -4.91
C THR A 120 -8.44 -4.95 -3.99
N ALA A 121 -7.22 -5.13 -3.50
CA ALA A 121 -6.53 -4.14 -2.71
C ALA A 121 -5.01 -4.26 -2.89
N THR A 122 -4.31 -3.21 -2.50
CA THR A 122 -2.86 -3.25 -2.31
C THR A 122 -2.53 -2.91 -0.86
N ALA A 123 -1.51 -3.56 -0.31
CA ALA A 123 -0.93 -3.20 0.97
C ALA A 123 0.59 -3.09 0.85
N GLN A 124 1.17 -2.07 1.46
CA GLN A 124 2.62 -1.95 1.60
C GLN A 124 2.96 -1.65 3.04
N LEU A 125 4.07 -2.19 3.51
CA LEU A 125 4.51 -2.00 4.88
C LEU A 125 6.03 -2.12 5.02
N VAL A 126 6.54 -1.67 6.13
CA VAL A 126 7.89 -1.98 6.61
C VAL A 126 7.76 -3.07 7.65
N PHE A 127 8.53 -4.14 7.52
CA PHE A 127 8.65 -5.14 8.56
C PHE A 127 10.02 -5.07 9.24
N THR A 128 10.04 -5.37 10.52
CA THR A 128 11.25 -5.48 11.33
C THR A 128 11.23 -6.81 12.05
N GLU A 129 12.19 -7.67 11.77
CA GLU A 129 12.38 -8.94 12.47
C GLU A 129 13.30 -8.76 13.67
N THR A 130 12.86 -9.22 14.82
CA THR A 130 13.65 -9.29 16.04
C THR A 130 13.67 -10.71 16.58
N VAL A 131 14.77 -11.10 17.16
CA VAL A 131 14.92 -12.40 17.83
C VAL A 131 15.45 -12.23 19.25
N VAL A 132 15.01 -13.13 20.13
CA VAL A 132 15.60 -13.35 21.45
C VAL A 132 16.34 -14.68 21.40
N ASP A 133 17.65 -14.69 21.57
CA ASP A 133 18.44 -15.90 21.38
C ASP A 133 18.23 -16.92 22.52
N LYS A 134 18.09 -16.44 23.78
CA LYS A 134 17.82 -17.27 24.97
C LYS A 134 16.76 -16.57 25.83
N GLN A 135 16.04 -17.35 26.62
CA GLN A 135 15.10 -16.80 27.60
C GLN A 135 15.80 -15.82 28.55
N GLY A 136 15.28 -14.61 28.65
CA GLY A 136 15.81 -13.52 29.47
C GLY A 136 16.79 -12.59 28.75
N ASP A 137 17.26 -12.93 27.56
CA ASP A 137 18.08 -12.03 26.76
C ASP A 137 17.24 -10.88 26.21
N PRO A 138 17.82 -9.69 25.97
CA PRO A 138 17.15 -8.62 25.26
C PRO A 138 16.92 -8.97 23.79
N PRO A 139 15.83 -8.52 23.18
CA PRO A 139 15.62 -8.70 21.75
C PRO A 139 16.68 -7.95 20.94
N ARG A 140 17.18 -8.57 19.89
CA ARG A 140 18.08 -7.95 18.92
C ARG A 140 17.43 -7.89 17.54
N LEU A 141 17.78 -6.88 16.78
CA LEU A 141 17.39 -6.73 15.39
C LEU A 141 18.04 -7.84 14.56
N LEU A 142 17.23 -8.56 13.79
CA LEU A 142 17.71 -9.55 12.82
C LEU A 142 17.76 -8.93 11.42
N THR A 143 16.65 -8.39 10.94
CA THR A 143 16.57 -7.73 9.64
C THR A 143 15.42 -6.71 9.57
N GLN A 144 15.44 -5.88 8.56
CA GLN A 144 14.34 -5.00 8.20
C GLN A 144 14.17 -4.99 6.68
N GLY A 145 12.94 -4.90 6.22
CA GLY A 145 12.63 -4.83 4.81
C GLY A 145 11.29 -4.20 4.53
N ARG A 146 10.89 -4.27 3.27
CA ARG A 146 9.58 -3.81 2.79
C ARG A 146 8.81 -4.96 2.20
N GLU A 147 7.52 -4.90 2.38
CA GLU A 147 6.59 -5.86 1.82
C GLU A 147 5.54 -5.13 0.99
N PHE A 148 5.19 -5.74 -0.13
CA PHE A 148 4.22 -5.23 -1.09
C PHE A 148 3.27 -6.36 -1.46
N ASP A 149 2.01 -6.18 -1.10
CA ASP A 149 0.95 -7.16 -1.29
C ASP A 149 -0.09 -6.68 -2.28
N HIS A 150 -0.49 -7.56 -3.20
CA HIS A 150 -1.78 -7.49 -3.86
C HIS A 150 -2.73 -8.46 -3.15
N LEU A 151 -3.95 -8.02 -2.91
CA LEU A 151 -4.97 -8.81 -2.23
C LEU A 151 -6.22 -8.92 -3.10
N VAL A 152 -6.96 -10.00 -2.89
CA VAL A 152 -8.22 -10.28 -3.58
C VAL A 152 -9.26 -10.79 -2.58
N LYS A 153 -10.51 -10.35 -2.75
CA LYS A 153 -11.64 -10.82 -1.94
C LYS A 153 -12.32 -12.01 -2.66
N LEU A 154 -12.09 -13.23 -2.16
CA LEU A 154 -12.67 -14.44 -2.71
C LEU A 154 -13.70 -15.02 -1.73
N LYS A 155 -14.93 -15.25 -2.20
CA LYS A 155 -16.03 -15.79 -1.37
C LYS A 155 -16.18 -15.05 -0.02
N GLY A 156 -16.08 -13.71 -0.07
CA GLY A 156 -16.22 -12.86 1.12
C GLY A 156 -14.99 -12.77 2.03
N ARG A 157 -13.86 -13.38 1.68
CA ARG A 157 -12.62 -13.35 2.47
C ARG A 157 -11.49 -12.69 1.69
N TRP A 158 -10.74 -11.82 2.34
CA TRP A 158 -9.51 -11.28 1.81
C TRP A 158 -8.38 -12.31 1.88
N LEU A 159 -7.61 -12.42 0.79
CA LEU A 159 -6.46 -13.31 0.65
C LEU A 159 -5.35 -12.57 -0.11
N ILE A 160 -4.10 -12.91 0.17
CA ILE A 160 -2.94 -12.38 -0.54
C ILE A 160 -2.86 -13.11 -1.89
N SER A 161 -2.91 -12.35 -2.99
CA SER A 161 -2.76 -12.89 -4.35
C SER A 161 -1.33 -12.76 -4.88
N LYS A 162 -0.58 -11.75 -4.42
CA LYS A 162 0.85 -11.62 -4.70
C LYS A 162 1.53 -10.94 -3.52
N ARG A 163 2.67 -11.45 -3.11
CA ARG A 163 3.53 -10.85 -2.08
C ARG A 163 4.95 -10.71 -2.59
N GLN A 164 5.54 -9.54 -2.41
CA GLN A 164 6.94 -9.29 -2.73
C GLN A 164 7.65 -8.75 -1.48
N ILE A 165 8.68 -9.49 -1.04
CA ILE A 165 9.49 -9.15 0.14
C ILE A 165 10.85 -8.66 -0.37
N LEU A 166 11.14 -7.40 -0.09
CA LEU A 166 12.28 -6.68 -0.64
C LEU A 166 13.13 -6.04 0.46
N GLY A 167 14.33 -5.64 0.10
CA GLY A 167 15.22 -4.90 1.00
C GLY A 167 14.67 -3.52 1.40
N PRO A 168 15.30 -2.84 2.38
CA PRO A 168 14.72 -1.65 3.06
C PRO A 168 14.33 -0.48 2.15
N ASN A 169 15.05 -0.28 1.04
CA ASN A 169 14.83 0.84 0.12
C ASN A 169 14.30 0.42 -1.25
N ALA A 170 13.99 -0.86 -1.42
CA ALA A 170 13.49 -1.38 -2.68
C ALA A 170 11.98 -1.18 -2.82
N LYS A 171 11.52 -1.16 -4.06
CA LYS A 171 10.12 -1.10 -4.48
C LYS A 171 9.96 -1.94 -5.74
N PRO A 172 8.85 -2.68 -5.91
CA PRO A 172 8.59 -3.39 -7.15
C PRO A 172 8.44 -2.42 -8.34
N ASP A 173 8.91 -2.82 -9.50
CA ASP A 173 8.79 -2.00 -10.73
C ASP A 173 7.32 -1.83 -11.15
N ASP A 174 6.50 -2.84 -10.89
CA ASP A 174 5.07 -2.90 -11.19
C ASP A 174 4.15 -2.32 -10.10
N TRP A 175 4.71 -1.69 -9.03
CA TRP A 175 3.90 -1.15 -7.95
C TRP A 175 3.19 0.16 -8.36
N PRO A 176 1.89 0.33 -8.06
CA PRO A 176 1.15 1.56 -8.36
C PRO A 176 1.85 2.82 -7.83
N LYS A 177 1.77 3.90 -8.62
CA LYS A 177 2.34 5.21 -8.26
C LYS A 177 1.41 5.98 -7.35
#